data_3d18a0dd14c7a9b44382c4bea11266b1
#
_entry.id   3d18a0dd14c7a9b44382c4bea11266b1
#
_cell.length_a   1.000
_cell.length_b   1.000
_cell.length_c   1.000
_cell.angle_alpha   90.00
_cell.angle_beta   90.00
_cell.angle_gamma   90.00
#
_symmetry.space_group_name_H-M   'P 1'
#
loop_
_entity.id
_entity.type
_entity.pdbx_description
1 polymer ?
#
loop_
_entity_poly.entity_id
_entity_poly.type
_entity_poly.pdbx_seq_one_letter_code
_entity_poly.pdbx_strand_id
1 'polypeptide(L)'
;MTELTYARKASGLVRGLDMWDAFGAGLMTCQPIATLWLMVGIALSLFPSGNLTIAIILGALTAGLGAPLVWGILSGSMPRAGGEYVYNSRILHPAIALGAQFTNIIAIFYWNWFIATWLGVPALQLFGQYMGWAGFSDWVASKGGLFILGLIIVVIGYLSVVFSMKSYAIIQKIMLIPAIGGCIVLIAAIWMTSKGDFVSHWNAIATQYHSLDYNAFIKAAGNLPTTWNWHDTLGAFSGVYALFVYNYAIAYLSGEVKRPDKTLLAGNILAVWVPVVLGLFLATGLYHMVDFNFLGASAQASFGAGVKGYTAPYSPDVLTLSWIASGKSGVVAWSILLAFIAVIWLEITIAILIIGRAWLAWGLDRMGPKWFTDVSPRHASPIKNLTVAMVIFAVGVAAYVLWLTSSLSGLIGGGMQFISVFLITGIAGVLFPYRKKVRGIWEASPYRTWKIAGIPVVTIGGVLYLIFIIAMLYFSFVDPTSRDVTGKNLFVFAAAWAAGIVWYFFWRARSAKQGIDISVTFGELPPE
;
A
#
# COMPACT_ATOMS: atom_id res chain seq x y z
N MET A 1 23.05 6.93 45.71
CA MET A 1 22.53 7.18 44.37
C MET A 1 21.12 6.58 44.31
N THR A 2 20.10 7.39 44.45
CA THR A 2 18.69 6.98 44.30
C THR A 2 18.48 6.63 42.84
N GLU A 3 18.29 5.35 42.53
CA GLU A 3 17.81 4.93 41.24
C GLU A 3 16.45 5.63 41.00
N LEU A 4 16.46 6.62 40.12
CA LEU A 4 15.23 7.21 39.61
C LEU A 4 14.52 6.14 38.78
N THR A 5 13.62 5.40 39.42
CA THR A 5 12.72 4.44 38.77
C THR A 5 11.83 5.24 37.82
N TYR A 6 12.21 5.22 36.54
CA TYR A 6 11.49 5.93 35.49
C TYR A 6 10.21 5.15 35.13
N ALA A 7 9.06 5.61 35.63
CA ALA A 7 7.76 5.08 35.19
C ALA A 7 7.41 5.62 33.80
N ARG A 8 7.38 4.75 32.78
CA ARG A 8 6.85 5.08 31.46
C ARG A 8 5.34 5.25 31.55
N LYS A 9 4.81 6.25 30.84
CA LYS A 9 3.36 6.43 30.69
C LYS A 9 2.81 5.30 29.83
N ALA A 10 1.74 4.62 30.27
CA ALA A 10 1.00 3.66 29.46
C ALA A 10 0.41 4.34 28.21
N SER A 11 0.20 3.57 27.14
CA SER A 11 -0.31 4.10 25.86
C SER A 11 -1.74 4.66 26.00
N GLY A 12 -2.55 4.12 26.88
CA GLY A 12 -3.97 4.46 27.04
C GLY A 12 -4.85 3.95 25.88
N LEU A 13 -4.31 3.13 25.00
CA LEU A 13 -5.08 2.44 23.96
C LEU A 13 -5.79 1.20 24.54
N VAL A 14 -6.91 0.82 23.92
CA VAL A 14 -7.73 -0.32 24.38
C VAL A 14 -7.72 -1.43 23.33
N ARG A 15 -7.47 -2.66 23.74
CA ARG A 15 -7.54 -3.84 22.88
C ARG A 15 -8.99 -4.21 22.56
N GLY A 16 -9.43 -3.81 21.38
CA GLY A 16 -10.79 -4.02 20.90
C GLY A 16 -10.90 -4.77 19.58
N LEU A 17 -9.86 -4.70 18.73
CA LEU A 17 -9.85 -5.20 17.37
C LEU A 17 -9.71 -6.72 17.30
N ASP A 18 -10.43 -7.34 16.36
CA ASP A 18 -10.36 -8.78 16.07
C ASP A 18 -9.54 -9.08 14.80
N MET A 19 -9.54 -10.35 14.38
CA MET A 19 -8.79 -10.81 13.19
C MET A 19 -9.32 -10.14 11.90
N TRP A 20 -10.62 -9.93 11.77
CA TRP A 20 -11.21 -9.30 10.59
C TRP A 20 -10.87 -7.82 10.51
N ASP A 21 -10.70 -7.16 11.66
CA ASP A 21 -10.24 -5.78 11.72
C ASP A 21 -8.76 -5.67 11.31
N ALA A 22 -7.93 -6.61 11.75
CA ALA A 22 -6.52 -6.69 11.34
C ALA A 22 -6.40 -6.99 9.83
N PHE A 23 -7.12 -8.01 9.34
CA PHE A 23 -7.18 -8.35 7.92
C PHE A 23 -7.63 -7.16 7.09
N GLY A 24 -8.74 -6.52 7.48
CA GLY A 24 -9.29 -5.38 6.76
C GLY A 24 -8.32 -4.21 6.68
N ALA A 25 -7.58 -3.90 7.76
CA ALA A 25 -6.57 -2.86 7.75
C ALA A 25 -5.47 -3.14 6.70
N GLY A 26 -4.94 -4.35 6.65
CA GLY A 26 -3.94 -4.73 5.65
C GLY A 26 -4.50 -4.78 4.23
N LEU A 27 -5.71 -5.31 4.04
CA LEU A 27 -6.34 -5.41 2.72
C LEU A 27 -6.67 -4.02 2.14
N MET A 28 -7.18 -3.10 2.97
CA MET A 28 -7.53 -1.76 2.50
C MET A 28 -6.29 -0.92 2.18
N THR A 29 -5.18 -1.13 2.88
CA THR A 29 -3.89 -0.52 2.50
C THR A 29 -3.36 -1.11 1.18
N CYS A 30 -3.64 -2.37 0.88
CA CYS A 30 -3.38 -2.95 -0.44
C CYS A 30 -4.30 -2.37 -1.53
N GLN A 31 -5.49 -1.84 -1.18
CA GLN A 31 -6.46 -1.28 -2.13
C GLN A 31 -6.77 -2.25 -3.28
N PRO A 32 -7.37 -3.42 -3.04
CA PRO A 32 -7.31 -4.55 -3.97
C PRO A 32 -7.72 -4.20 -5.41
N ILE A 33 -8.85 -3.51 -5.65
CA ILE A 33 -9.28 -3.18 -7.01
C ILE A 33 -8.32 -2.19 -7.71
N ALA A 34 -7.80 -1.20 -6.98
CA ALA A 34 -6.84 -0.24 -7.52
C ALA A 34 -5.49 -0.90 -7.81
N THR A 35 -5.04 -1.80 -6.92
CA THR A 35 -3.81 -2.59 -7.12
C THR A 35 -3.93 -3.52 -8.32
N LEU A 36 -5.07 -4.19 -8.51
CA LEU A 36 -5.33 -5.02 -9.69
C LEU A 36 -5.30 -4.20 -10.98
N TRP A 37 -5.84 -2.99 -10.97
CA TRP A 37 -5.79 -2.07 -12.09
C TRP A 37 -4.35 -1.57 -12.35
N LEU A 38 -3.66 -1.06 -11.33
CA LEU A 38 -2.31 -0.52 -11.46
C LEU A 38 -1.27 -1.57 -11.84
N MET A 39 -1.37 -2.80 -11.30
CA MET A 39 -0.37 -3.84 -11.57
C MET A 39 -0.32 -4.21 -13.07
N VAL A 40 -1.47 -4.31 -13.74
CA VAL A 40 -1.51 -4.63 -15.16
C VAL A 40 -0.96 -3.47 -15.98
N GLY A 41 -1.42 -2.25 -15.68
CA GLY A 41 -0.99 -1.06 -16.39
C GLY A 41 0.49 -0.76 -16.24
N ILE A 42 1.00 -0.69 -15.00
CA ILE A 42 2.41 -0.37 -14.72
C ILE A 42 3.34 -1.49 -15.22
N ALA A 43 3.04 -2.76 -14.88
CA ALA A 43 3.93 -3.84 -15.26
C ALA A 43 4.10 -3.95 -16.78
N LEU A 44 3.00 -3.94 -17.54
CA LEU A 44 3.05 -4.16 -18.98
C LEU A 44 3.40 -2.90 -19.79
N SER A 45 3.24 -1.70 -19.23
CA SER A 45 3.74 -0.48 -19.89
C SER A 45 5.27 -0.37 -19.83
N LEU A 46 5.90 -0.87 -18.75
CA LEU A 46 7.34 -0.88 -18.58
C LEU A 46 7.98 -2.15 -19.15
N PHE A 47 7.34 -3.29 -18.97
CA PHE A 47 7.84 -4.62 -19.32
C PHE A 47 6.81 -5.37 -20.18
N PRO A 48 6.66 -5.01 -21.45
CA PRO A 48 5.57 -5.50 -22.31
C PRO A 48 5.64 -7.02 -22.60
N SER A 49 6.82 -7.66 -22.48
CA SER A 49 6.96 -9.13 -22.53
C SER A 49 6.79 -9.80 -21.16
N GLY A 50 6.33 -9.10 -20.13
CA GLY A 50 6.16 -9.65 -18.80
C GLY A 50 4.94 -10.57 -18.70
N ASN A 51 5.11 -11.78 -18.15
CA ASN A 51 4.00 -12.65 -17.81
C ASN A 51 3.55 -12.40 -16.37
N LEU A 52 2.41 -11.73 -16.22
CA LEU A 52 1.86 -11.37 -14.91
C LEU A 52 1.56 -12.59 -14.04
N THR A 53 1.05 -13.67 -14.61
CA THR A 53 0.74 -14.90 -13.86
C THR A 53 2.00 -15.50 -13.25
N ILE A 54 3.07 -15.64 -14.03
CA ILE A 54 4.36 -16.16 -13.55
C ILE A 54 4.96 -15.19 -12.51
N ALA A 55 4.92 -13.88 -12.76
CA ALA A 55 5.41 -12.87 -11.81
C ALA A 55 4.68 -12.95 -10.46
N ILE A 56 3.35 -13.09 -10.47
CA ILE A 56 2.56 -13.24 -9.24
C ILE A 56 2.89 -14.56 -8.51
N ILE A 57 3.07 -15.67 -9.23
CA ILE A 57 3.45 -16.96 -8.62
C ILE A 57 4.83 -16.85 -7.95
N LEU A 58 5.82 -16.28 -8.63
CA LEU A 58 7.16 -16.08 -8.06
C LEU A 58 7.14 -15.13 -6.86
N GLY A 59 6.35 -14.05 -6.95
CA GLY A 59 6.10 -13.15 -5.83
C GLY A 59 5.41 -13.85 -4.65
N ALA A 60 4.43 -14.73 -4.92
CA ALA A 60 3.73 -15.51 -3.90
C ALA A 60 4.67 -16.49 -3.16
N LEU A 61 5.57 -17.16 -3.90
CA LEU A 61 6.56 -18.08 -3.33
C LEU A 61 7.66 -17.37 -2.52
N THR A 62 7.85 -16.10 -2.72
CA THR A 62 8.84 -15.27 -2.02
C THR A 62 8.18 -14.32 -1.03
N ALA A 63 7.74 -13.14 -1.46
CA ALA A 63 7.09 -12.17 -0.57
C ALA A 63 5.75 -12.64 -0.02
N GLY A 64 4.96 -13.39 -0.78
CA GLY A 64 3.66 -13.93 -0.34
C GLY A 64 3.78 -14.87 0.86
N LEU A 65 4.85 -15.63 0.96
CA LEU A 65 5.20 -16.42 2.15
C LEU A 65 5.96 -15.57 3.18
N GLY A 66 6.88 -14.74 2.71
CA GLY A 66 7.80 -14.00 3.57
C GLY A 66 7.17 -12.85 4.33
N ALA A 67 6.41 -11.98 3.67
CA ALA A 67 5.84 -10.80 4.30
C ALA A 67 4.92 -11.12 5.49
N PRO A 68 3.92 -12.03 5.37
CA PRO A 68 3.07 -12.37 6.52
C PRO A 68 3.85 -12.93 7.71
N LEU A 69 4.89 -13.74 7.46
CA LEU A 69 5.72 -14.32 8.52
C LEU A 69 6.54 -13.24 9.22
N VAL A 70 7.16 -12.32 8.48
CA VAL A 70 7.94 -11.22 9.07
C VAL A 70 7.05 -10.29 9.87
N TRP A 71 6.04 -9.69 9.22
CA TRP A 71 5.18 -8.70 9.85
C TRP A 71 4.29 -9.30 10.96
N GLY A 72 3.74 -10.50 10.73
CA GLY A 72 2.90 -11.19 11.69
C GLY A 72 3.65 -11.65 12.93
N ILE A 73 4.86 -12.21 12.77
CA ILE A 73 5.67 -12.69 13.91
C ILE A 73 6.28 -11.51 14.69
N LEU A 74 6.80 -10.49 14.02
CA LEU A 74 7.36 -9.31 14.70
C LEU A 74 6.28 -8.55 15.47
N SER A 75 5.12 -8.29 14.85
CA SER A 75 4.01 -7.61 15.51
C SER A 75 3.39 -8.45 16.64
N GLY A 76 3.27 -9.78 16.45
CA GLY A 76 2.78 -10.68 17.49
C GLY A 76 3.75 -10.90 18.64
N SER A 77 5.07 -10.77 18.42
CA SER A 77 6.09 -10.82 19.47
C SER A 77 6.24 -9.50 20.23
N MET A 78 5.96 -8.39 19.55
CA MET A 78 6.07 -7.02 20.08
C MET A 78 4.78 -6.24 19.81
N PRO A 79 3.62 -6.65 20.39
CA PRO A 79 2.31 -6.10 20.05
C PRO A 79 2.12 -4.71 20.68
N ARG A 80 2.71 -3.69 20.05
CA ARG A 80 2.66 -2.30 20.47
C ARG A 80 2.29 -1.41 19.28
N ALA A 81 1.52 -0.35 19.52
CA ALA A 81 1.23 0.65 18.51
C ALA A 81 2.51 1.32 18.00
N GLY A 82 2.58 1.62 16.70
CA GLY A 82 3.73 2.31 16.08
C GLY A 82 4.46 1.52 15.00
N GLY A 83 3.95 0.34 14.66
CA GLY A 83 4.42 -0.44 13.51
C GLY A 83 5.86 -0.90 13.61
N GLU A 84 6.53 -0.91 12.48
CA GLU A 84 7.92 -1.36 12.32
C GLU A 84 8.94 -0.56 13.12
N TYR A 85 8.63 0.68 13.46
CA TYR A 85 9.51 1.48 14.34
C TYR A 85 9.78 0.74 15.66
N VAL A 86 8.76 0.09 16.21
CA VAL A 86 8.88 -0.62 17.49
C VAL A 86 9.90 -1.73 17.39
N TYR A 87 9.84 -2.58 16.38
CA TYR A 87 10.79 -3.71 16.28
C TYR A 87 12.13 -3.29 15.69
N ASN A 88 12.15 -2.44 14.66
CA ASN A 88 13.40 -2.03 14.02
C ASN A 88 14.32 -1.25 14.98
N SER A 89 13.73 -0.42 15.86
CA SER A 89 14.51 0.32 16.87
C SER A 89 15.10 -0.59 17.96
N ARG A 90 14.42 -1.69 18.31
CA ARG A 90 14.88 -2.67 19.30
C ARG A 90 15.87 -3.66 18.70
N ILE A 91 15.56 -4.22 17.52
CA ILE A 91 16.37 -5.27 16.89
C ILE A 91 17.64 -4.67 16.26
N LEU A 92 17.51 -3.56 15.54
CA LEU A 92 18.61 -2.92 14.82
C LEU A 92 19.17 -1.73 15.62
N HIS A 93 18.70 -0.53 15.29
CA HIS A 93 19.11 0.70 15.96
C HIS A 93 18.03 1.78 15.81
N PRO A 94 17.72 2.58 16.86
CA PRO A 94 16.65 3.57 16.79
C PRO A 94 16.86 4.65 15.72
N ALA A 95 18.10 5.04 15.42
CA ALA A 95 18.38 6.01 14.35
C ALA A 95 18.02 5.42 12.97
N ILE A 96 18.31 4.13 12.73
CA ILE A 96 17.94 3.43 11.50
C ILE A 96 16.42 3.33 11.39
N ALA A 97 15.75 2.96 12.48
CA ALA A 97 14.30 2.84 12.53
C ALA A 97 13.61 4.18 12.24
N LEU A 98 14.10 5.29 12.82
CA LEU A 98 13.57 6.63 12.55
C LEU A 98 13.88 7.09 11.12
N GLY A 99 15.07 6.83 10.58
CA GLY A 99 15.40 7.12 9.19
C GLY A 99 14.42 6.44 8.23
N ALA A 100 14.20 5.15 8.40
CA ALA A 100 13.24 4.38 7.61
C ALA A 100 11.80 4.88 7.80
N GLN A 101 11.38 5.17 9.03
CA GLN A 101 10.01 5.61 9.29
C GLN A 101 9.73 7.03 8.80
N PHE A 102 10.71 7.93 8.80
CA PHE A 102 10.57 9.25 8.18
C PHE A 102 10.29 9.14 6.68
N THR A 103 11.04 8.28 5.96
CA THR A 103 10.76 8.03 4.55
C THR A 103 9.35 7.47 4.35
N ASN A 104 8.94 6.51 5.19
CA ASN A 104 7.60 5.92 5.13
C ASN A 104 6.50 6.97 5.35
N ILE A 105 6.62 7.83 6.37
CA ILE A 105 5.62 8.87 6.65
C ILE A 105 5.52 9.87 5.49
N ILE A 106 6.64 10.28 4.90
CA ILE A 106 6.65 11.16 3.73
C ILE A 106 5.95 10.46 2.55
N ALA A 107 6.25 9.18 2.33
CA ALA A 107 5.59 8.38 1.30
C ALA A 107 4.07 8.27 1.55
N ILE A 108 3.66 7.99 2.79
CA ILE A 108 2.24 7.92 3.15
C ILE A 108 1.54 9.24 2.84
N PHE A 109 2.09 10.39 3.20
CA PHE A 109 1.49 11.68 2.87
C PHE A 109 1.36 11.86 1.35
N TYR A 110 2.46 11.68 0.60
CA TYR A 110 2.48 11.89 -0.84
C TYR A 110 1.51 10.96 -1.60
N TRP A 111 1.57 9.65 -1.32
CA TRP A 111 0.69 8.68 -1.97
C TRP A 111 -0.77 8.91 -1.63
N ASN A 112 -1.08 9.30 -0.41
CA ASN A 112 -2.46 9.56 -0.03
C ASN A 112 -3.00 10.89 -0.59
N TRP A 113 -2.16 11.87 -0.93
CA TRP A 113 -2.59 13.01 -1.74
C TRP A 113 -2.98 12.58 -3.15
N PHE A 114 -2.19 11.71 -3.78
CA PHE A 114 -2.54 11.10 -5.06
C PHE A 114 -3.81 10.24 -4.95
N ILE A 115 -3.91 9.39 -3.94
CA ILE A 115 -5.06 8.50 -3.70
C ILE A 115 -6.35 9.31 -3.50
N ALA A 116 -6.31 10.35 -2.67
CA ALA A 116 -7.46 11.19 -2.40
C ALA A 116 -7.95 11.97 -3.63
N THR A 117 -7.07 12.26 -4.57
CA THR A 117 -7.38 13.09 -5.76
C THR A 117 -7.57 12.25 -7.02
N TRP A 118 -6.54 11.52 -7.46
CA TRP A 118 -6.48 10.90 -8.78
C TRP A 118 -6.90 9.45 -8.83
N LEU A 119 -6.73 8.67 -7.76
CA LEU A 119 -6.93 7.21 -7.83
C LEU A 119 -8.36 6.82 -8.22
N GLY A 120 -9.35 7.59 -7.79
CA GLY A 120 -10.76 7.34 -8.08
C GLY A 120 -11.24 7.83 -9.46
N VAL A 121 -10.45 8.65 -10.15
CA VAL A 121 -10.86 9.30 -11.40
C VAL A 121 -11.26 8.28 -12.48
N PRO A 122 -10.50 7.21 -12.77
CA PRO A 122 -10.89 6.26 -13.81
C PRO A 122 -12.24 5.57 -13.53
N ALA A 123 -12.50 5.19 -12.28
CA ALA A 123 -13.77 4.57 -11.90
C ALA A 123 -14.95 5.55 -12.02
N LEU A 124 -14.75 6.82 -11.64
CA LEU A 124 -15.76 7.88 -11.75
C LEU A 124 -16.03 8.24 -13.22
N GLN A 125 -14.97 8.30 -14.05
CA GLN A 125 -15.11 8.53 -15.50
C GLN A 125 -15.87 7.40 -16.18
N LEU A 126 -15.50 6.13 -15.89
CA LEU A 126 -16.20 4.97 -16.43
C LEU A 126 -17.67 5.00 -16.03
N PHE A 127 -17.96 5.30 -14.75
CA PHE A 127 -19.33 5.40 -14.26
C PHE A 127 -20.10 6.55 -14.93
N GLY A 128 -19.48 7.71 -15.13
CA GLY A 128 -20.05 8.85 -15.85
C GLY A 128 -20.40 8.48 -17.30
N GLN A 129 -19.55 7.73 -17.98
CA GLN A 129 -19.83 7.21 -19.32
C GLN A 129 -20.99 6.23 -19.33
N TYR A 130 -21.07 5.32 -18.33
CA TYR A 130 -22.20 4.41 -18.17
C TYR A 130 -23.53 5.16 -17.99
N MET A 131 -23.54 6.22 -17.18
CA MET A 131 -24.73 7.03 -16.92
C MET A 131 -25.07 8.03 -18.03
N GLY A 132 -24.19 8.19 -19.03
CA GLY A 132 -24.36 9.19 -20.09
C GLY A 132 -24.28 10.64 -19.58
N TRP A 133 -23.59 10.89 -18.47
CA TRP A 133 -23.44 12.23 -17.88
C TRP A 133 -22.37 13.03 -18.62
N ALA A 134 -22.82 13.85 -19.57
CA ALA A 134 -21.92 14.73 -20.31
C ALA A 134 -21.22 15.72 -19.35
N GLY A 135 -19.91 15.89 -19.55
CA GLY A 135 -19.08 16.80 -18.73
C GLY A 135 -18.73 16.31 -17.33
N PHE A 136 -19.37 15.27 -16.81
CA PHE A 136 -19.00 14.73 -15.48
C PHE A 136 -17.58 14.13 -15.50
N SER A 137 -17.25 13.40 -16.55
CA SER A 137 -15.89 12.82 -16.75
C SER A 137 -14.81 13.90 -16.78
N ASP A 138 -15.08 15.04 -17.40
CA ASP A 138 -14.15 16.18 -17.44
C ASP A 138 -14.06 16.88 -16.09
N TRP A 139 -15.22 17.04 -15.42
CA TRP A 139 -15.26 17.69 -14.12
C TRP A 139 -14.49 16.91 -13.04
N VAL A 140 -14.63 15.59 -12.98
CA VAL A 140 -13.90 14.77 -11.96
C VAL A 140 -12.39 14.85 -12.15
N ALA A 141 -11.90 15.01 -13.36
CA ALA A 141 -10.48 15.18 -13.67
C ALA A 141 -10.00 16.64 -13.61
N SER A 142 -10.93 17.61 -13.45
CA SER A 142 -10.58 19.01 -13.33
C SER A 142 -9.94 19.33 -11.97
N LYS A 143 -9.17 20.42 -11.88
CA LYS A 143 -8.59 20.88 -10.62
C LYS A 143 -9.65 21.07 -9.53
N GLY A 144 -10.84 21.60 -9.88
CA GLY A 144 -11.96 21.79 -8.95
C GLY A 144 -12.52 20.47 -8.45
N GLY A 145 -12.77 19.51 -9.36
CA GLY A 145 -13.26 18.17 -9.01
C GLY A 145 -12.27 17.41 -8.11
N LEU A 146 -11.01 17.36 -8.50
CA LEU A 146 -9.95 16.72 -7.72
C LEU A 146 -9.82 17.31 -6.31
N PHE A 147 -9.88 18.65 -6.20
CA PHE A 147 -9.78 19.33 -4.92
C PHE A 147 -10.98 19.03 -4.01
N ILE A 148 -12.20 19.18 -4.54
CA ILE A 148 -13.42 18.96 -3.77
C ILE A 148 -13.53 17.49 -3.32
N LEU A 149 -13.36 16.54 -4.25
CA LEU A 149 -13.44 15.11 -3.93
C LEU A 149 -12.32 14.70 -2.96
N GLY A 150 -11.11 15.21 -3.16
CA GLY A 150 -9.98 14.96 -2.26
C GLY A 150 -10.22 15.46 -0.84
N LEU A 151 -10.77 16.65 -0.67
CA LEU A 151 -11.12 17.16 0.66
C LEU A 151 -12.25 16.37 1.31
N ILE A 152 -13.29 16.03 0.56
CA ILE A 152 -14.41 15.22 1.07
C ILE A 152 -13.89 13.90 1.64
N ILE A 153 -13.05 13.18 0.90
CA ILE A 153 -12.56 11.88 1.34
C ILE A 153 -11.62 11.97 2.55
N VAL A 154 -10.78 13.03 2.63
CA VAL A 154 -9.93 13.28 3.80
C VAL A 154 -10.77 13.55 5.05
N VAL A 155 -11.84 14.36 4.95
CA VAL A 155 -12.74 14.66 6.07
C VAL A 155 -13.49 13.40 6.51
N ILE A 156 -14.06 12.64 5.57
CA ILE A 156 -14.78 11.39 5.86
C ILE A 156 -13.82 10.37 6.51
N GLY A 157 -12.60 10.21 5.98
CA GLY A 157 -11.58 9.33 6.56
C GLY A 157 -11.24 9.70 8.00
N TYR A 158 -11.04 10.98 8.29
CA TYR A 158 -10.80 11.46 9.65
C TYR A 158 -11.99 11.21 10.58
N LEU A 159 -13.21 11.54 10.15
CA LEU A 159 -14.42 11.33 10.96
C LEU A 159 -14.65 9.85 11.29
N SER A 160 -14.21 8.94 10.43
CA SER A 160 -14.32 7.50 10.65
C SER A 160 -13.50 6.98 11.85
N VAL A 161 -12.45 7.70 12.28
CA VAL A 161 -11.52 7.24 13.33
C VAL A 161 -11.41 8.14 14.54
N VAL A 162 -11.77 9.41 14.43
CA VAL A 162 -11.53 10.39 15.50
C VAL A 162 -12.34 10.10 16.75
N PHE A 163 -13.55 9.60 16.61
CA PHE A 163 -14.47 9.37 17.73
C PHE A 163 -14.37 7.98 18.35
N SER A 164 -14.05 6.94 17.58
CA SER A 164 -14.03 5.58 18.11
C SER A 164 -13.38 4.58 17.18
N MET A 165 -12.46 3.77 17.69
CA MET A 165 -11.93 2.60 16.97
C MET A 165 -13.00 1.53 16.68
N LYS A 166 -14.07 1.47 17.51
CA LYS A 166 -15.20 0.59 17.25
C LYS A 166 -15.97 1.01 16.01
N SER A 167 -16.21 2.32 15.83
CA SER A 167 -16.87 2.86 14.62
C SER A 167 -16.04 2.55 13.36
N TYR A 168 -14.73 2.78 13.44
CA TYR A 168 -13.81 2.41 12.37
C TYR A 168 -13.93 0.92 12.00
N ALA A 169 -13.87 0.03 12.98
CA ALA A 169 -13.96 -1.41 12.77
C ALA A 169 -15.27 -1.85 12.08
N ILE A 170 -16.41 -1.23 12.45
CA ILE A 170 -17.70 -1.51 11.82
C ILE A 170 -17.71 -1.02 10.36
N ILE A 171 -17.30 0.23 10.13
CA ILE A 171 -17.23 0.82 8.77
C ILE A 171 -16.34 -0.03 7.88
N GLN A 172 -15.16 -0.43 8.38
CA GLN A 172 -14.22 -1.25 7.66
C GLN A 172 -14.82 -2.60 7.25
N LYS A 173 -15.50 -3.32 8.17
CA LYS A 173 -16.15 -4.60 7.86
C LYS A 173 -17.24 -4.46 6.80
N ILE A 174 -18.03 -3.39 6.84
CA ILE A 174 -19.02 -3.10 5.81
C ILE A 174 -18.35 -2.83 4.46
N MET A 175 -17.28 -2.05 4.43
CA MET A 175 -16.58 -1.67 3.20
C MET A 175 -15.74 -2.80 2.59
N LEU A 176 -15.42 -3.86 3.36
CA LEU A 176 -14.81 -5.07 2.81
C LEU A 176 -15.71 -5.73 1.74
N ILE A 177 -17.03 -5.63 1.90
CA ILE A 177 -17.99 -6.25 0.97
C ILE A 177 -17.85 -5.67 -0.45
N PRO A 178 -18.02 -4.34 -0.67
CA PRO A 178 -17.83 -3.79 -2.01
C PRO A 178 -16.38 -3.85 -2.49
N ALA A 179 -15.38 -3.76 -1.61
CA ALA A 179 -13.97 -3.82 -2.00
C ALA A 179 -13.59 -5.17 -2.62
N ILE A 180 -13.97 -6.27 -1.99
CA ILE A 180 -13.72 -7.63 -2.51
C ILE A 180 -14.74 -7.98 -3.59
N GLY A 181 -16.01 -7.66 -3.36
CA GLY A 181 -17.10 -7.94 -4.30
C GLY A 181 -16.88 -7.32 -5.67
N GLY A 182 -16.41 -6.06 -5.71
CA GLY A 182 -16.07 -5.39 -6.97
C GLY A 182 -14.93 -6.06 -7.73
N CYS A 183 -13.90 -6.54 -7.03
CA CYS A 183 -12.84 -7.33 -7.66
C CYS A 183 -13.39 -8.64 -8.26
N ILE A 184 -14.24 -9.34 -7.50
CA ILE A 184 -14.85 -10.59 -7.96
C ILE A 184 -15.73 -10.35 -9.20
N VAL A 185 -16.57 -9.30 -9.20
CA VAL A 185 -17.42 -8.96 -10.34
C VAL A 185 -16.59 -8.57 -11.57
N LEU A 186 -15.53 -7.78 -11.40
CA LEU A 186 -14.61 -7.42 -12.46
C LEU A 186 -13.94 -8.66 -13.06
N ILE A 187 -13.42 -9.55 -12.24
CA ILE A 187 -12.74 -10.79 -12.66
C ILE A 187 -13.76 -11.73 -13.34
N ALA A 188 -14.96 -11.87 -12.79
CA ALA A 188 -16.02 -12.70 -13.35
C ALA A 188 -16.42 -12.21 -14.75
N ALA A 189 -16.56 -10.89 -14.97
CA ALA A 189 -16.86 -10.33 -16.27
C ALA A 189 -15.80 -10.73 -17.33
N ILE A 190 -14.52 -10.73 -16.95
CA ILE A 190 -13.43 -11.16 -17.83
C ILE A 190 -13.50 -12.67 -18.13
N TRP A 191 -13.69 -13.51 -17.11
CA TRP A 191 -13.72 -14.96 -17.27
C TRP A 191 -14.95 -15.49 -18.01
N MET A 192 -16.09 -14.79 -17.91
CA MET A 192 -17.33 -15.16 -18.59
C MET A 192 -17.36 -14.74 -20.07
N THR A 193 -16.36 -13.99 -20.54
CA THR A 193 -16.33 -13.45 -21.90
C THR A 193 -15.29 -14.22 -22.72
N SER A 194 -15.73 -14.81 -23.84
CA SER A 194 -14.81 -15.42 -24.79
C SER A 194 -14.01 -14.34 -25.54
N LYS A 195 -12.85 -14.71 -26.11
CA LYS A 195 -12.06 -13.81 -26.95
C LYS A 195 -12.88 -13.28 -28.14
N GLY A 196 -13.69 -14.13 -28.78
CA GLY A 196 -14.53 -13.74 -29.90
C GLY A 196 -15.57 -12.69 -29.51
N ASP A 197 -16.25 -12.88 -28.39
CA ASP A 197 -17.23 -11.92 -27.86
C ASP A 197 -16.56 -10.60 -27.49
N PHE A 198 -15.39 -10.64 -26.80
CA PHE A 198 -14.63 -9.42 -26.49
C PHE A 198 -14.24 -8.64 -27.73
N VAL A 199 -13.69 -9.30 -28.75
CA VAL A 199 -13.32 -8.65 -30.03
C VAL A 199 -14.54 -8.02 -30.69
N SER A 200 -15.70 -8.71 -30.67
CA SER A 200 -16.96 -8.17 -31.20
C SER A 200 -17.41 -6.91 -30.43
N HIS A 201 -17.39 -6.94 -29.10
CA HIS A 201 -17.75 -5.79 -28.26
C HIS A 201 -16.79 -4.62 -28.47
N TRP A 202 -15.47 -4.88 -28.55
CA TRP A 202 -14.45 -3.86 -28.84
C TRP A 202 -14.68 -3.19 -30.19
N ASN A 203 -14.90 -3.99 -31.25
CA ASN A 203 -15.09 -3.47 -32.59
C ASN A 203 -16.40 -2.66 -32.72
N ALA A 204 -17.44 -3.02 -31.99
CA ALA A 204 -18.67 -2.22 -31.92
C ALA A 204 -18.41 -0.83 -31.32
N ILE A 205 -17.57 -0.76 -30.27
CA ILE A 205 -17.14 0.51 -29.65
C ILE A 205 -16.26 1.31 -30.63
N ALA A 206 -15.31 0.65 -31.30
CA ALA A 206 -14.46 1.28 -32.29
C ALA A 206 -15.28 1.94 -33.40
N THR A 207 -16.32 1.26 -33.88
CA THR A 207 -17.26 1.82 -34.86
C THR A 207 -18.05 3.00 -34.30
N GLN A 208 -18.56 2.90 -33.07
CA GLN A 208 -19.34 3.96 -32.41
C GLN A 208 -18.57 5.26 -32.24
N TYR A 209 -17.27 5.19 -31.95
CA TYR A 209 -16.41 6.35 -31.64
C TYR A 209 -15.40 6.65 -32.74
N HIS A 210 -15.52 6.06 -33.93
CA HIS A 210 -14.55 6.18 -35.02
C HIS A 210 -13.11 5.92 -34.55
N SER A 211 -12.94 4.92 -33.67
CA SER A 211 -11.68 4.52 -33.06
C SER A 211 -11.08 3.29 -33.79
N LEU A 212 -9.97 2.79 -33.26
CA LEU A 212 -9.27 1.64 -33.81
C LEU A 212 -10.00 0.32 -33.45
N ASP A 213 -10.25 -0.53 -34.44
CA ASP A 213 -10.67 -1.89 -34.22
C ASP A 213 -9.59 -2.70 -33.47
N TYR A 214 -9.90 -3.92 -33.04
CA TYR A 214 -9.01 -4.75 -32.23
C TYR A 214 -7.62 -4.94 -32.84
N ASN A 215 -7.54 -5.25 -34.14
CA ASN A 215 -6.28 -5.50 -34.83
C ASN A 215 -5.54 -4.19 -35.16
N ALA A 216 -6.26 -3.15 -35.55
CA ALA A 216 -5.70 -1.83 -35.80
C ALA A 216 -5.12 -1.22 -34.52
N PHE A 217 -5.76 -1.45 -33.36
CA PHE A 217 -5.29 -0.99 -32.06
C PHE A 217 -3.94 -1.62 -31.69
N ILE A 218 -3.81 -2.95 -31.83
CA ILE A 218 -2.53 -3.64 -31.63
C ILE A 218 -1.45 -3.10 -32.57
N LYS A 219 -1.77 -2.97 -33.84
CA LYS A 219 -0.83 -2.47 -34.87
C LYS A 219 -0.39 -1.03 -34.61
N ALA A 220 -1.31 -0.16 -34.17
CA ALA A 220 -1.02 1.24 -33.88
C ALA A 220 -0.15 1.44 -32.63
N ALA A 221 -0.18 0.49 -31.69
CA ALA A 221 0.69 0.49 -30.52
C ALA A 221 2.15 0.11 -30.83
N GLY A 222 2.45 -0.30 -32.07
CA GLY A 222 3.80 -0.63 -32.54
C GLY A 222 4.15 -2.11 -32.44
N ASN A 223 5.45 -2.41 -32.51
CA ASN A 223 5.94 -3.80 -32.47
C ASN A 223 5.93 -4.37 -31.06
N LEU A 224 4.74 -4.65 -30.53
CA LEU A 224 4.60 -5.28 -29.22
C LEU A 224 4.89 -6.79 -29.30
N PRO A 225 5.50 -7.36 -28.26
CA PRO A 225 5.81 -8.77 -28.20
C PRO A 225 4.51 -9.61 -28.16
N THR A 226 4.56 -10.76 -28.83
CA THR A 226 3.48 -11.76 -28.83
C THR A 226 3.72 -12.89 -27.80
N THR A 227 4.90 -12.92 -27.21
CA THR A 227 5.33 -13.94 -26.24
C THR A 227 6.05 -13.27 -25.09
N TRP A 228 6.09 -13.96 -23.96
CA TRP A 228 6.78 -13.49 -22.75
C TRP A 228 8.27 -13.85 -22.74
N ASN A 229 9.05 -13.14 -21.91
CA ASN A 229 10.43 -13.47 -21.59
C ASN A 229 10.71 -13.34 -20.08
N TRP A 230 11.83 -13.91 -19.61
CA TRP A 230 12.18 -13.91 -18.20
C TRP A 230 12.56 -12.54 -17.67
N HIS A 231 13.28 -11.72 -18.43
CA HIS A 231 13.67 -10.37 -18.01
C HIS A 231 12.45 -9.53 -17.69
N ASP A 232 11.53 -9.42 -18.63
CA ASP A 232 10.32 -8.61 -18.46
C ASP A 232 9.37 -9.21 -17.41
N THR A 233 9.34 -10.56 -17.27
CA THR A 233 8.55 -11.22 -16.24
C THR A 233 9.05 -10.91 -14.83
N LEU A 234 10.37 -10.86 -14.62
CA LEU A 234 10.94 -10.40 -13.35
C LEU A 234 10.79 -8.88 -13.19
N GLY A 235 10.90 -8.12 -14.28
CA GLY A 235 10.63 -6.69 -14.31
C GLY A 235 9.19 -6.34 -13.88
N ALA A 236 8.23 -7.21 -14.20
CA ALA A 236 6.84 -7.04 -13.76
C ALA A 236 6.67 -7.02 -12.23
N PHE A 237 7.69 -7.42 -11.43
CA PHE A 237 7.69 -7.21 -9.98
C PHE A 237 7.50 -5.75 -9.59
N SER A 238 7.95 -4.80 -10.41
CA SER A 238 7.72 -3.37 -10.22
C SER A 238 6.24 -2.96 -10.25
N GLY A 239 5.38 -3.75 -10.88
CA GLY A 239 3.92 -3.53 -10.90
C GLY A 239 3.18 -4.41 -9.89
N VAL A 240 3.55 -5.71 -9.76
CA VAL A 240 2.81 -6.65 -8.91
C VAL A 240 3.17 -6.56 -7.43
N TYR A 241 4.21 -5.81 -7.03
CA TYR A 241 4.70 -5.74 -5.65
C TYR A 241 3.61 -5.35 -4.64
N ALA A 242 2.68 -4.52 -5.05
CA ALA A 242 1.61 -4.02 -4.20
C ALA A 242 0.71 -5.14 -3.63
N LEU A 243 0.63 -6.30 -4.30
CA LEU A 243 -0.10 -7.47 -3.80
C LEU A 243 0.53 -8.05 -2.51
N PHE A 244 1.83 -7.79 -2.26
CA PHE A 244 2.60 -8.53 -1.26
C PHE A 244 3.09 -7.71 -0.06
N VAL A 245 3.11 -6.37 -0.14
CA VAL A 245 3.86 -5.56 0.83
C VAL A 245 3.00 -4.69 1.74
N TYR A 246 1.76 -4.41 1.38
CA TYR A 246 0.92 -3.44 2.11
C TYR A 246 0.21 -3.99 3.37
N ASN A 247 0.43 -5.24 3.73
CA ASN A 247 0.01 -5.80 5.01
C ASN A 247 0.65 -5.10 6.23
N TYR A 248 1.69 -4.28 6.05
CA TYR A 248 2.43 -3.60 7.11
C TYR A 248 1.55 -2.69 8.00
N ALA A 249 0.44 -2.17 7.48
CA ALA A 249 -0.49 -1.32 8.23
C ALA A 249 -1.05 -2.00 9.50
N ILE A 250 -1.21 -3.33 9.47
CA ILE A 250 -1.67 -4.13 10.62
C ILE A 250 -0.75 -3.92 11.84
N ALA A 251 0.56 -3.77 11.60
CA ALA A 251 1.55 -3.60 12.65
C ALA A 251 1.33 -2.32 13.48
N TYR A 252 0.78 -1.27 12.89
CA TYR A 252 0.49 -0.01 13.59
C TYR A 252 -0.69 -0.12 14.57
N LEU A 253 -1.57 -1.08 14.33
CA LEU A 253 -2.74 -1.36 15.16
C LEU A 253 -2.49 -2.49 16.18
N SER A 254 -1.30 -3.07 16.20
CA SER A 254 -1.00 -4.28 16.98
C SER A 254 -1.22 -4.14 18.49
N GLY A 255 -1.09 -2.92 19.04
CA GLY A 255 -1.43 -2.62 20.44
C GLY A 255 -2.92 -2.64 20.74
N GLU A 256 -3.79 -2.54 19.74
CA GLU A 256 -5.25 -2.46 19.88
C GLU A 256 -5.93 -3.80 19.53
N VAL A 257 -5.15 -4.84 19.19
CA VAL A 257 -5.66 -6.15 18.77
C VAL A 257 -5.78 -7.13 19.93
N LYS A 258 -6.90 -7.86 19.99
CA LYS A 258 -7.10 -8.97 20.93
C LYS A 258 -6.31 -10.20 20.46
N ARG A 259 -5.72 -10.94 21.42
CA ARG A 259 -4.91 -12.13 21.14
C ARG A 259 -3.89 -11.90 20.02
N PRO A 260 -2.96 -10.96 20.20
CA PRO A 260 -2.06 -10.51 19.13
C PRO A 260 -1.20 -11.64 18.56
N ASP A 261 -0.89 -12.65 19.37
CA ASP A 261 -0.15 -13.87 19.01
C ASP A 261 -0.79 -14.67 17.85
N LYS A 262 -2.12 -14.68 17.75
CA LYS A 262 -2.86 -15.40 16.71
C LYS A 262 -3.43 -14.46 15.66
N THR A 263 -4.06 -13.39 16.12
CA THR A 263 -4.81 -12.46 15.28
C THR A 263 -3.93 -11.72 14.28
N LEU A 264 -2.74 -11.26 14.71
CA LEU A 264 -1.85 -10.50 13.84
C LEU A 264 -1.27 -11.36 12.73
N LEU A 265 -0.85 -12.59 13.03
CA LEU A 265 -0.34 -13.49 12.00
C LEU A 265 -1.43 -13.88 11.00
N ALA A 266 -2.61 -14.29 11.47
CA ALA A 266 -3.72 -14.65 10.61
C ALA A 266 -4.18 -13.47 9.74
N GLY A 267 -4.30 -12.27 10.31
CA GLY A 267 -4.63 -11.05 9.58
C GLY A 267 -3.63 -10.74 8.48
N ASN A 268 -2.32 -10.88 8.77
CA ASN A 268 -1.25 -10.68 7.77
C ASN A 268 -1.30 -11.71 6.64
N ILE A 269 -1.56 -12.99 6.95
CA ILE A 269 -1.70 -14.05 5.94
C ILE A 269 -2.86 -13.71 4.99
N LEU A 270 -4.04 -13.42 5.53
CA LEU A 270 -5.21 -13.09 4.72
C LEU A 270 -5.02 -11.81 3.90
N ALA A 271 -4.41 -10.76 4.49
CA ALA A 271 -4.19 -9.49 3.83
C ALA A 271 -3.24 -9.58 2.63
N VAL A 272 -2.35 -10.56 2.60
CA VAL A 272 -1.47 -10.83 1.45
C VAL A 272 -2.12 -11.83 0.48
N TRP A 273 -2.65 -12.95 0.98
CA TRP A 273 -3.09 -14.01 0.08
C TRP A 273 -4.42 -13.73 -0.64
N VAL A 274 -5.32 -12.91 -0.07
CA VAL A 274 -6.55 -12.51 -0.77
C VAL A 274 -6.24 -11.70 -2.03
N PRO A 275 -5.45 -10.61 -1.99
CA PRO A 275 -5.03 -9.89 -3.20
C PRO A 275 -4.24 -10.76 -4.19
N VAL A 276 -3.38 -11.64 -3.72
CA VAL A 276 -2.60 -12.57 -4.58
C VAL A 276 -3.53 -13.49 -5.37
N VAL A 277 -4.52 -14.10 -4.72
CA VAL A 277 -5.50 -14.96 -5.38
C VAL A 277 -6.32 -14.17 -6.41
N LEU A 278 -6.82 -13.00 -6.04
CA LEU A 278 -7.53 -12.11 -6.96
C LEU A 278 -6.65 -11.71 -8.15
N GLY A 279 -5.37 -11.39 -7.91
CA GLY A 279 -4.41 -11.04 -8.95
C GLY A 279 -4.13 -12.20 -9.91
N LEU A 280 -4.00 -13.43 -9.41
CA LEU A 280 -3.84 -14.63 -10.24
C LEU A 280 -5.05 -14.88 -11.13
N PHE A 281 -6.27 -14.79 -10.57
CA PHE A 281 -7.50 -14.94 -11.36
C PHE A 281 -7.64 -13.83 -12.40
N LEU A 282 -7.27 -12.59 -12.07
CA LEU A 282 -7.29 -11.49 -13.03
C LEU A 282 -6.29 -11.73 -14.16
N ALA A 283 -5.02 -12.00 -13.84
CA ALA A 283 -3.97 -12.17 -14.84
C ALA A 283 -4.26 -13.32 -15.79
N THR A 284 -4.67 -14.47 -15.26
CA THR A 284 -5.04 -15.65 -16.08
C THR A 284 -6.29 -15.39 -16.92
N GLY A 285 -7.29 -14.69 -16.38
CA GLY A 285 -8.49 -14.31 -17.11
C GLY A 285 -8.22 -13.34 -18.26
N LEU A 286 -7.32 -12.37 -18.06
CA LEU A 286 -6.92 -11.45 -19.13
C LEU A 286 -6.24 -12.19 -20.29
N TYR A 287 -5.32 -13.12 -20.02
CA TYR A 287 -4.67 -13.94 -21.05
C TYR A 287 -5.63 -14.94 -21.72
N HIS A 288 -6.74 -15.31 -21.05
CA HIS A 288 -7.80 -16.10 -21.67
C HIS A 288 -8.64 -15.25 -22.64
N MET A 289 -8.94 -14.00 -22.27
CA MET A 289 -9.88 -13.14 -22.99
C MET A 289 -9.26 -12.41 -24.20
N VAL A 290 -7.97 -12.02 -24.10
CA VAL A 290 -7.33 -11.20 -25.15
C VAL A 290 -5.91 -11.69 -25.47
N ASP A 291 -5.39 -11.24 -26.62
CA ASP A 291 -4.01 -11.54 -27.03
C ASP A 291 -2.99 -10.85 -26.14
N PHE A 292 -1.81 -11.48 -26.04
CA PHE A 292 -0.71 -10.96 -25.23
C PHE A 292 -0.30 -9.55 -25.63
N ASN A 293 -0.15 -9.28 -26.93
CA ASN A 293 0.18 -7.97 -27.48
C ASN A 293 -0.96 -6.94 -27.34
N PHE A 294 -2.22 -7.39 -27.26
CA PHE A 294 -3.34 -6.50 -26.96
C PHE A 294 -3.23 -5.93 -25.54
N LEU A 295 -2.85 -6.75 -24.56
CA LEU A 295 -2.61 -6.27 -23.19
C LEU A 295 -1.46 -5.26 -23.12
N GLY A 296 -0.39 -5.50 -23.88
CA GLY A 296 0.69 -4.54 -24.04
C GLY A 296 0.22 -3.22 -24.66
N ALA A 297 -0.61 -3.28 -25.72
CA ALA A 297 -1.22 -2.10 -26.33
C ALA A 297 -2.13 -1.34 -25.34
N SER A 298 -2.95 -2.07 -24.59
CA SER A 298 -3.81 -1.52 -23.54
C SER A 298 -3.00 -0.80 -22.46
N ALA A 299 -1.92 -1.40 -21.98
CA ALA A 299 -1.02 -0.80 -21.00
C ALA A 299 -0.31 0.46 -21.55
N GLN A 300 0.17 0.42 -22.79
CA GLN A 300 0.77 1.58 -23.45
C GLN A 300 -0.23 2.73 -23.65
N ALA A 301 -1.48 2.43 -24.01
CA ALA A 301 -2.52 3.43 -24.19
C ALA A 301 -2.93 4.09 -22.86
N SER A 302 -2.92 3.34 -21.76
CA SER A 302 -3.43 3.79 -20.46
C SER A 302 -2.36 4.39 -19.56
N PHE A 303 -1.14 3.85 -19.58
CA PHE A 303 -0.04 4.19 -18.66
C PHE A 303 1.26 4.58 -19.36
N GLY A 304 1.36 4.40 -20.68
CA GLY A 304 2.53 4.72 -21.49
C GLY A 304 2.36 5.99 -22.33
N ALA A 305 2.95 5.96 -23.53
CA ALA A 305 2.96 7.09 -24.47
C ALA A 305 1.60 7.33 -25.18
N GLY A 306 0.61 6.50 -24.92
CA GLY A 306 -0.64 6.48 -25.66
C GLY A 306 -0.57 5.68 -26.96
N VAL A 307 -1.72 5.46 -27.61
CA VAL A 307 -1.82 4.81 -28.92
C VAL A 307 -2.47 5.77 -29.91
N LYS A 308 -1.71 6.16 -30.94
CA LYS A 308 -2.18 7.12 -31.93
C LYS A 308 -3.40 6.58 -32.70
N GLY A 309 -4.46 7.38 -32.76
CA GLY A 309 -5.71 7.00 -33.42
C GLY A 309 -6.74 6.33 -32.50
N TYR A 310 -6.43 6.06 -31.26
CA TYR A 310 -7.41 5.66 -30.27
C TYR A 310 -8.20 6.89 -29.80
N THR A 311 -9.51 6.92 -30.08
CA THR A 311 -10.39 8.08 -29.87
C THR A 311 -11.58 7.79 -28.96
N ALA A 312 -11.71 6.57 -28.42
CA ALA A 312 -12.77 6.26 -27.46
C ALA A 312 -12.63 7.12 -26.18
N PRO A 313 -13.74 7.54 -25.55
CA PRO A 313 -13.74 8.52 -24.45
C PRO A 313 -13.36 7.93 -23.09
N TYR A 314 -12.70 6.79 -23.06
CA TYR A 314 -12.24 6.11 -21.84
C TYR A 314 -10.90 5.40 -22.07
N SER A 315 -10.09 5.34 -21.01
CA SER A 315 -8.82 4.61 -21.05
C SER A 315 -9.07 3.11 -21.26
N PRO A 316 -8.33 2.43 -22.15
CA PRO A 316 -8.50 0.99 -22.36
C PRO A 316 -7.78 0.17 -21.29
N ASP A 317 -7.92 0.52 -20.02
CA ASP A 317 -7.36 -0.18 -18.89
C ASP A 317 -8.27 -1.34 -18.42
N VAL A 318 -7.80 -2.09 -17.42
CA VAL A 318 -8.51 -3.28 -16.90
C VAL A 318 -9.94 -3.00 -16.47
N LEU A 319 -10.23 -1.81 -15.92
CA LEU A 319 -11.60 -1.44 -15.51
C LEU A 319 -12.51 -1.36 -16.74
N THR A 320 -12.06 -0.65 -17.75
CA THR A 320 -12.78 -0.50 -19.01
C THR A 320 -12.85 -1.81 -19.78
N LEU A 321 -11.77 -2.61 -19.82
CA LEU A 321 -11.78 -3.92 -20.48
C LEU A 321 -12.81 -4.85 -19.84
N SER A 322 -12.94 -4.88 -18.51
CA SER A 322 -13.95 -5.69 -17.83
C SER A 322 -15.38 -5.22 -18.11
N TRP A 323 -15.58 -3.90 -18.19
CA TRP A 323 -16.86 -3.32 -18.54
C TRP A 323 -17.27 -3.62 -19.99
N ILE A 324 -16.32 -3.50 -20.93
CA ILE A 324 -16.52 -3.88 -22.35
C ILE A 324 -16.83 -5.38 -22.45
N ALA A 325 -16.07 -6.23 -21.78
CA ALA A 325 -16.26 -7.67 -21.71
C ALA A 325 -17.71 -8.03 -21.35
N SER A 326 -18.26 -7.36 -20.34
CA SER A 326 -19.64 -7.56 -19.87
C SER A 326 -20.73 -6.96 -20.76
N GLY A 327 -20.41 -6.48 -21.96
CA GLY A 327 -21.37 -5.77 -22.83
C GLY A 327 -21.81 -4.41 -22.25
N LYS A 328 -20.95 -3.72 -21.52
CA LYS A 328 -21.21 -2.43 -20.82
C LYS A 328 -22.25 -2.57 -19.69
N SER A 329 -22.22 -3.67 -18.96
CA SER A 329 -23.16 -3.94 -17.86
C SER A 329 -23.09 -2.88 -16.75
N GLY A 330 -24.28 -2.44 -16.30
CA GLY A 330 -24.40 -1.55 -15.14
C GLY A 330 -23.92 -2.21 -13.85
N VAL A 331 -24.06 -3.54 -13.71
CA VAL A 331 -23.55 -4.27 -12.51
C VAL A 331 -22.05 -4.11 -12.39
N VAL A 332 -21.30 -4.23 -13.48
CA VAL A 332 -19.83 -4.05 -13.49
C VAL A 332 -19.48 -2.60 -13.18
N ALA A 333 -20.15 -1.62 -13.82
CA ALA A 333 -19.87 -0.19 -13.60
C ALA A 333 -20.11 0.22 -12.12
N TRP A 334 -21.24 -0.17 -11.52
CA TRP A 334 -21.54 0.08 -10.11
C TRP A 334 -20.57 -0.65 -9.16
N SER A 335 -20.24 -1.90 -9.46
CA SER A 335 -19.32 -2.68 -8.62
C SER A 335 -17.91 -2.06 -8.59
N ILE A 336 -17.39 -1.60 -9.72
CA ILE A 336 -16.12 -0.88 -9.81
C ILE A 336 -16.18 0.41 -8.99
N LEU A 337 -17.22 1.24 -9.19
CA LEU A 337 -17.38 2.50 -8.46
C LEU A 337 -17.42 2.28 -6.95
N LEU A 338 -18.27 1.38 -6.47
CA LEU A 338 -18.41 1.11 -5.03
C LEU A 338 -17.14 0.53 -4.41
N ALA A 339 -16.40 -0.31 -5.15
CA ALA A 339 -15.11 -0.82 -4.70
C ALA A 339 -14.07 0.30 -4.58
N PHE A 340 -13.98 1.20 -5.56
CA PHE A 340 -13.05 2.34 -5.48
C PHE A 340 -13.41 3.29 -4.34
N ILE A 341 -14.68 3.60 -4.12
CA ILE A 341 -15.12 4.41 -2.98
C ILE A 341 -14.68 3.75 -1.67
N ALA A 342 -14.91 2.45 -1.52
CA ALA A 342 -14.57 1.73 -0.31
C ALA A 342 -13.06 1.73 -0.03
N VAL A 343 -12.23 1.43 -1.03
CA VAL A 343 -10.78 1.32 -0.83
C VAL A 343 -10.14 2.70 -0.62
N ILE A 344 -10.57 3.73 -1.33
CA ILE A 344 -10.02 5.09 -1.15
C ILE A 344 -10.41 5.65 0.22
N TRP A 345 -11.67 5.51 0.62
CA TRP A 345 -12.12 5.95 1.93
C TRP A 345 -11.30 5.32 3.05
N LEU A 346 -11.18 3.99 3.04
CA LEU A 346 -10.49 3.29 4.12
C LEU A 346 -8.97 3.45 4.07
N GLU A 347 -8.38 3.61 2.88
CA GLU A 347 -6.95 3.90 2.80
C GLU A 347 -6.60 5.24 3.44
N ILE A 348 -7.35 6.32 3.14
CA ILE A 348 -7.14 7.61 3.80
C ILE A 348 -7.36 7.51 5.32
N THR A 349 -8.36 6.73 5.73
CA THR A 349 -8.63 6.46 7.14
C THR A 349 -7.44 5.78 7.83
N ILE A 350 -6.91 4.71 7.22
CA ILE A 350 -5.76 3.94 7.72
C ILE A 350 -4.49 4.78 7.70
N ALA A 351 -4.27 5.58 6.67
CA ALA A 351 -3.11 6.47 6.60
C ALA A 351 -3.08 7.47 7.77
N ILE A 352 -4.22 8.07 8.12
CA ILE A 352 -4.35 8.94 9.29
C ILE A 352 -4.05 8.15 10.58
N LEU A 353 -4.56 6.91 10.69
CA LEU A 353 -4.28 6.03 11.82
C LEU A 353 -2.79 5.70 11.96
N ILE A 354 -2.14 5.29 10.87
CA ILE A 354 -0.71 4.94 10.84
C ILE A 354 0.12 6.09 11.40
N ILE A 355 -0.09 7.32 10.89
CA ILE A 355 0.67 8.48 11.34
C ILE A 355 0.40 8.79 12.82
N GLY A 356 -0.87 8.73 13.24
CA GLY A 356 -1.23 8.94 14.64
C GLY A 356 -0.56 7.96 15.60
N ARG A 357 -0.44 6.67 15.22
CA ARG A 357 0.21 5.62 16.01
C ARG A 357 1.74 5.70 15.93
N ALA A 358 2.30 6.08 14.81
CA ALA A 358 3.74 6.33 14.68
C ALA A 358 4.19 7.43 15.65
N TRP A 359 3.52 8.59 15.63
CA TRP A 359 3.84 9.70 16.53
C TRP A 359 3.62 9.37 17.99
N LEU A 360 2.57 8.60 18.31
CA LEU A 360 2.36 8.09 19.68
C LEU A 360 3.54 7.24 20.14
N ALA A 361 4.01 6.30 19.31
CA ALA A 361 5.16 5.44 19.64
C ALA A 361 6.44 6.26 19.83
N TRP A 362 6.69 7.25 18.97
CA TRP A 362 7.83 8.16 19.14
C TRP A 362 7.74 8.93 20.47
N GLY A 363 6.56 9.42 20.81
CA GLY A 363 6.33 10.11 22.09
C GLY A 363 6.57 9.22 23.31
N LEU A 364 6.11 7.96 23.26
CA LEU A 364 6.33 6.96 24.33
C LEU A 364 7.83 6.64 24.53
N ASP A 365 8.59 6.63 23.44
CA ASP A 365 10.06 6.46 23.48
C ASP A 365 10.81 7.78 23.66
N ARG A 366 10.14 8.89 23.97
CA ARG A 366 10.70 10.24 24.10
C ARG A 366 11.42 10.77 22.85
N MET A 367 11.01 10.27 21.69
CA MET A 367 11.49 10.70 20.38
C MET A 367 10.56 11.74 19.73
N GLY A 368 9.81 12.50 20.53
CA GLY A 368 8.89 13.52 20.05
C GLY A 368 8.38 14.47 21.13
N PRO A 369 7.65 15.51 20.75
CA PRO A 369 7.06 16.45 21.70
C PRO A 369 6.04 15.76 22.61
N LYS A 370 5.82 16.31 23.80
CA LYS A 370 4.95 15.69 24.83
C LYS A 370 3.53 15.41 24.34
N TRP A 371 2.98 16.26 23.46
CA TRP A 371 1.61 16.08 22.96
C TRP A 371 1.43 14.84 22.07
N PHE A 372 2.51 14.23 21.56
CA PHE A 372 2.44 12.94 20.85
C PHE A 372 1.87 11.84 21.73
N THR A 373 2.03 11.92 23.05
CA THR A 373 1.51 10.93 24.02
C THR A 373 0.12 11.29 24.57
N ASP A 374 -0.51 12.33 24.07
CA ASP A 374 -1.84 12.74 24.54
C ASP A 374 -2.91 11.83 23.92
N VAL A 375 -3.38 10.86 24.70
CA VAL A 375 -4.50 9.99 24.36
C VAL A 375 -5.74 10.46 25.10
N SER A 376 -6.84 10.63 24.38
CA SER A 376 -8.13 11.02 24.95
C SER A 376 -8.70 9.90 25.82
N PRO A 377 -8.96 10.10 27.12
CA PRO A 377 -9.56 9.07 27.98
C PRO A 377 -10.94 8.63 27.50
N ARG A 378 -11.72 9.55 26.90
CA ARG A 378 -13.07 9.27 26.40
C ARG A 378 -13.07 8.39 25.17
N HIS A 379 -12.10 8.57 24.27
CA HIS A 379 -12.06 7.94 22.96
C HIS A 379 -10.97 6.87 22.83
N ALA A 380 -10.11 6.73 23.84
CA ALA A 380 -8.93 5.85 23.84
C ALA A 380 -8.10 6.02 22.55
N SER A 381 -7.94 7.26 22.07
CA SER A 381 -7.33 7.58 20.78
C SER A 381 -6.48 8.86 20.88
N PRO A 382 -5.34 8.96 20.16
CA PRO A 382 -4.49 10.14 20.11
C PRO A 382 -5.08 11.20 19.18
N ILE A 383 -6.21 11.80 19.57
CA ILE A 383 -7.00 12.74 18.73
C ILE A 383 -6.14 13.87 18.16
N LYS A 384 -5.24 14.46 18.96
CA LYS A 384 -4.36 15.54 18.50
C LYS A 384 -3.49 15.10 17.32
N ASN A 385 -2.90 13.89 17.41
CA ASN A 385 -2.07 13.34 16.34
C ASN A 385 -2.91 13.12 15.06
N LEU A 386 -4.11 12.55 15.20
CA LEU A 386 -5.03 12.32 14.09
C LEU A 386 -5.47 13.62 13.43
N THR A 387 -5.79 14.67 14.24
CA THR A 387 -6.21 15.98 13.73
C THR A 387 -5.08 16.66 12.96
N VAL A 388 -3.85 16.65 13.50
CA VAL A 388 -2.70 17.23 12.80
C VAL A 388 -2.41 16.47 11.50
N ALA A 389 -2.49 15.14 11.51
CA ALA A 389 -2.35 14.34 10.29
C ALA A 389 -3.42 14.71 9.25
N MET A 390 -4.69 14.82 9.66
CA MET A 390 -5.80 15.25 8.78
C MET A 390 -5.54 16.63 8.16
N VAL A 391 -5.09 17.60 8.96
CA VAL A 391 -4.78 18.96 8.46
C VAL A 391 -3.65 18.89 7.42
N ILE A 392 -2.60 18.10 7.65
CA ILE A 392 -1.51 17.91 6.67
C ILE A 392 -2.06 17.25 5.39
N PHE A 393 -2.95 16.26 5.50
CA PHE A 393 -3.59 15.66 4.33
C PHE A 393 -4.43 16.68 3.56
N ALA A 394 -5.24 17.49 4.23
CA ALA A 394 -6.08 18.50 3.58
C ALA A 394 -5.26 19.59 2.88
N VAL A 395 -4.22 20.12 3.54
CA VAL A 395 -3.29 21.09 2.95
C VAL A 395 -2.54 20.45 1.78
N GLY A 396 -2.13 19.19 1.91
CA GLY A 396 -1.43 18.48 0.86
C GLY A 396 -2.30 18.16 -0.35
N VAL A 397 -3.60 17.91 -0.20
CA VAL A 397 -4.55 17.80 -1.32
C VAL A 397 -4.57 19.12 -2.09
N ALA A 398 -4.67 20.27 -1.41
CA ALA A 398 -4.62 21.58 -2.06
C ALA A 398 -3.29 21.79 -2.80
N ALA A 399 -2.17 21.53 -2.14
CA ALA A 399 -0.84 21.66 -2.71
C ALA A 399 -0.64 20.72 -3.91
N TYR A 400 -1.10 19.47 -3.80
CA TYR A 400 -1.01 18.47 -4.86
C TYR A 400 -1.74 18.93 -6.12
N VAL A 401 -3.01 19.34 -5.98
CA VAL A 401 -3.82 19.78 -7.13
C VAL A 401 -3.30 21.08 -7.76
N LEU A 402 -2.80 22.02 -6.97
CA LEU A 402 -2.40 23.34 -7.46
C LEU A 402 -0.97 23.35 -8.05
N TRP A 403 -0.04 22.61 -7.43
CA TRP A 403 1.40 22.77 -7.74
C TRP A 403 2.18 21.47 -7.93
N LEU A 404 1.77 20.35 -7.32
CA LEU A 404 2.62 19.18 -7.21
C LEU A 404 2.40 18.12 -8.28
N THR A 405 1.28 18.14 -9.00
CA THR A 405 0.93 17.16 -10.03
C THR A 405 1.98 17.03 -11.15
N SER A 406 2.75 18.08 -11.41
CA SER A 406 3.74 18.09 -12.49
C SER A 406 5.20 18.06 -12.02
N SER A 407 5.48 18.47 -10.77
CA SER A 407 6.87 18.70 -10.31
C SER A 407 7.34 17.74 -9.22
N LEU A 408 6.46 17.25 -8.36
CA LEU A 408 6.82 16.36 -7.26
C LEU A 408 6.56 14.88 -7.55
N SER A 409 5.71 14.53 -8.49
CA SER A 409 5.51 13.12 -8.90
C SER A 409 6.82 12.47 -9.36
N GLY A 410 7.67 13.24 -10.07
CA GLY A 410 9.03 12.80 -10.41
C GLY A 410 10.07 12.97 -9.28
N LEU A 411 9.78 13.74 -8.21
CA LEU A 411 10.74 13.97 -7.13
C LEU A 411 10.71 12.92 -6.03
N ILE A 412 9.57 12.31 -5.80
CA ILE A 412 9.39 11.40 -4.67
C ILE A 412 9.47 9.93 -5.10
N GLY A 413 9.78 9.65 -6.38
CA GLY A 413 9.89 8.32 -6.95
C GLY A 413 9.08 7.27 -6.17
N GLY A 414 7.86 7.01 -6.64
CA GLY A 414 6.78 6.52 -5.77
C GLY A 414 7.05 5.32 -4.87
N GLY A 415 7.81 4.34 -5.34
CA GLY A 415 8.12 3.16 -4.53
C GLY A 415 9.33 3.32 -3.59
N MET A 416 10.27 4.22 -3.90
CA MET A 416 11.58 4.28 -3.23
C MET A 416 11.47 4.56 -1.73
N GLN A 417 10.53 5.41 -1.33
CA GLN A 417 10.33 5.80 0.06
C GLN A 417 9.81 4.63 0.92
N PHE A 418 8.86 3.85 0.41
CA PHE A 418 8.33 2.67 1.11
C PHE A 418 9.34 1.54 1.23
N ILE A 419 10.19 1.36 0.21
CA ILE A 419 11.10 0.22 0.10
C ILE A 419 12.06 0.16 1.27
N SER A 420 12.51 1.32 1.79
CA SER A 420 13.40 1.36 2.94
C SER A 420 12.80 0.66 4.16
N VAL A 421 11.51 0.83 4.42
CA VAL A 421 10.81 0.19 5.53
C VAL A 421 10.73 -1.33 5.31
N PHE A 422 10.39 -1.76 4.11
CA PHE A 422 10.27 -3.19 3.80
C PHE A 422 11.61 -3.90 3.89
N LEU A 423 12.67 -3.30 3.33
CA LEU A 423 14.03 -3.83 3.40
C LEU A 423 14.53 -3.94 4.85
N ILE A 424 14.42 -2.84 5.62
CA ILE A 424 14.89 -2.78 7.02
C ILE A 424 14.10 -3.76 7.91
N THR A 425 12.79 -3.87 7.71
CA THR A 425 11.96 -4.82 8.48
C THR A 425 12.23 -6.27 8.08
N GLY A 426 12.51 -6.55 6.80
CA GLY A 426 12.96 -7.86 6.35
C GLY A 426 14.28 -8.27 7.03
N ILE A 427 15.26 -7.37 7.08
CA ILE A 427 16.53 -7.57 7.79
C ILE A 427 16.29 -7.79 9.28
N ALA A 428 15.41 -7.00 9.90
CA ALA A 428 15.05 -7.19 11.31
C ALA A 428 14.43 -8.58 11.56
N GLY A 429 13.56 -9.06 10.68
CA GLY A 429 12.99 -10.42 10.74
C GLY A 429 14.06 -11.51 10.71
N VAL A 430 15.05 -11.39 9.82
CA VAL A 430 16.18 -12.34 9.75
C VAL A 430 16.99 -12.35 11.04
N LEU A 431 17.28 -11.16 11.60
CA LEU A 431 18.19 -10.99 12.72
C LEU A 431 17.53 -11.18 14.10
N PHE A 432 16.20 -11.07 14.20
CA PHE A 432 15.48 -11.07 15.47
C PHE A 432 15.84 -12.23 16.41
N PRO A 433 15.90 -13.51 15.95
CA PRO A 433 16.24 -14.65 16.84
C PRO A 433 17.68 -14.65 17.34
N TYR A 434 18.59 -13.94 16.67
CA TYR A 434 20.03 -14.02 16.89
C TYR A 434 20.63 -12.81 17.61
N ARG A 435 19.88 -11.71 17.72
CA ARG A 435 20.38 -10.49 18.37
C ARG A 435 20.35 -10.58 19.88
N LYS A 436 21.53 -10.48 20.50
CA LYS A 436 21.69 -10.53 21.97
C LYS A 436 20.84 -9.48 22.68
N LYS A 437 20.75 -8.26 22.12
CA LYS A 437 20.00 -7.12 22.70
C LYS A 437 18.52 -7.42 22.93
N VAL A 438 17.89 -8.20 22.07
CA VAL A 438 16.46 -8.53 22.11
C VAL A 438 16.20 -9.99 22.47
N ARG A 439 17.20 -10.68 23.02
CA ARG A 439 17.10 -12.10 23.34
C ARG A 439 15.94 -12.41 24.28
N GLY A 440 15.74 -11.60 25.32
CA GLY A 440 14.61 -11.79 26.25
C GLY A 440 13.25 -11.66 25.57
N ILE A 441 13.12 -10.73 24.58
CA ILE A 441 11.90 -10.57 23.80
C ILE A 441 11.68 -11.80 22.89
N TRP A 442 12.75 -12.32 22.26
CA TRP A 442 12.66 -13.52 21.44
C TRP A 442 12.30 -14.76 22.27
N GLU A 443 12.91 -14.94 23.44
CA GLU A 443 12.65 -16.07 24.34
C GLU A 443 11.20 -16.04 24.89
N ALA A 444 10.62 -14.85 25.05
CA ALA A 444 9.23 -14.64 25.42
C ALA A 444 8.25 -14.73 24.23
N SER A 445 8.75 -14.77 23.01
CA SER A 445 7.91 -14.81 21.80
C SER A 445 7.11 -16.11 21.72
N PRO A 446 5.81 -16.05 21.38
CA PRO A 446 4.99 -17.24 21.16
C PRO A 446 5.47 -18.09 19.97
N TYR A 447 6.32 -17.52 19.10
CA TYR A 447 6.81 -18.18 17.87
C TYR A 447 8.22 -18.76 18.00
N ARG A 448 8.87 -18.69 19.17
CA ARG A 448 10.26 -19.13 19.35
C ARG A 448 10.50 -20.60 18.99
N THR A 449 9.47 -21.44 19.16
CA THR A 449 9.52 -22.87 18.87
C THR A 449 9.28 -23.22 17.41
N TRP A 450 8.81 -22.24 16.61
CA TRP A 450 8.53 -22.43 15.19
C TRP A 450 9.83 -22.45 14.39
N LYS A 451 10.28 -23.66 14.05
CA LYS A 451 11.52 -23.88 13.32
C LYS A 451 11.32 -24.91 12.20
N ILE A 452 11.99 -24.69 11.08
CA ILE A 452 12.10 -25.64 9.96
C ILE A 452 13.60 -25.98 9.84
N ALA A 453 13.97 -27.25 9.93
CA ALA A 453 15.36 -27.70 9.93
C ALA A 453 16.26 -26.95 10.94
N GLY A 454 15.72 -26.61 12.13
CA GLY A 454 16.43 -25.87 13.18
C GLY A 454 16.49 -24.35 12.99
N ILE A 455 16.06 -23.81 11.84
CA ILE A 455 16.05 -22.38 11.54
C ILE A 455 14.70 -21.78 11.94
N PRO A 456 14.66 -20.66 12.69
CA PRO A 456 13.41 -19.98 13.04
C PRO A 456 12.63 -19.57 11.80
N VAL A 457 11.31 -19.78 11.81
CA VAL A 457 10.43 -19.48 10.66
C VAL A 457 10.46 -18.00 10.26
N VAL A 458 10.61 -17.09 11.24
CA VAL A 458 10.75 -15.64 10.95
C VAL A 458 12.01 -15.33 10.14
N THR A 459 13.11 -16.07 10.36
CA THR A 459 14.35 -15.93 9.57
C THR A 459 14.13 -16.38 8.14
N ILE A 460 13.48 -17.54 7.94
CA ILE A 460 13.15 -18.05 6.61
C ILE A 460 12.23 -17.06 5.88
N GLY A 461 11.18 -16.60 6.56
CA GLY A 461 10.28 -15.57 6.04
C GLY A 461 11.01 -14.29 5.64
N GLY A 462 11.94 -13.84 6.49
CA GLY A 462 12.77 -12.66 6.22
C GLY A 462 13.65 -12.81 4.97
N VAL A 463 14.28 -13.97 4.79
CA VAL A 463 15.10 -14.25 3.59
C VAL A 463 14.24 -14.26 2.32
N LEU A 464 13.09 -14.96 2.34
CA LEU A 464 12.17 -15.00 1.21
C LEU A 464 11.65 -13.59 0.86
N TYR A 465 11.28 -12.81 1.87
CA TYR A 465 10.84 -11.43 1.70
C TYR A 465 11.93 -10.55 1.09
N LEU A 466 13.17 -10.65 1.58
CA LEU A 466 14.31 -9.88 1.07
C LEU A 466 14.66 -10.24 -0.37
N ILE A 467 14.57 -11.51 -0.77
CA ILE A 467 14.77 -11.92 -2.18
C ILE A 467 13.84 -11.13 -3.10
N PHE A 468 12.56 -11.07 -2.77
CA PHE A 468 11.58 -10.31 -3.57
C PHE A 468 11.88 -8.80 -3.55
N ILE A 469 12.12 -8.22 -2.36
CA ILE A 469 12.37 -6.78 -2.23
C ILE A 469 13.62 -6.36 -2.98
N ILE A 470 14.70 -7.16 -2.95
CA ILE A 470 15.93 -6.87 -3.68
C ILE A 470 15.71 -6.97 -5.20
N ALA A 471 14.97 -7.99 -5.66
CA ALA A 471 14.63 -8.10 -7.09
C ALA A 471 13.77 -6.92 -7.55
N MET A 472 12.74 -6.56 -6.78
CA MET A 472 11.91 -5.40 -7.05
C MET A 472 12.72 -4.09 -7.09
N LEU A 473 13.64 -3.89 -6.15
CA LEU A 473 14.57 -2.76 -6.13
C LEU A 473 15.41 -2.68 -7.40
N TYR A 474 15.97 -3.81 -7.82
CA TYR A 474 16.78 -3.88 -9.03
C TYR A 474 15.95 -3.42 -10.25
N PHE A 475 14.80 -4.05 -10.49
CA PHE A 475 13.97 -3.74 -11.64
C PHE A 475 13.31 -2.36 -11.59
N SER A 476 13.04 -1.81 -10.42
CA SER A 476 12.45 -0.46 -10.30
C SER A 476 13.48 0.66 -10.44
N PHE A 477 14.74 0.45 -10.06
CA PHE A 477 15.71 1.55 -9.93
C PHE A 477 17.04 1.36 -10.66
N VAL A 478 17.40 0.14 -11.00
CA VAL A 478 18.70 -0.17 -11.63
C VAL A 478 18.53 -0.55 -13.09
N ASP A 479 17.49 -1.30 -13.42
CA ASP A 479 17.22 -1.75 -14.77
C ASP A 479 16.99 -0.58 -15.73
N PRO A 480 17.67 -0.54 -16.88
CA PRO A 480 17.55 0.56 -17.83
C PRO A 480 16.13 0.81 -18.36
N THR A 481 15.28 -0.25 -18.37
CA THR A 481 13.92 -0.18 -18.93
C THR A 481 12.98 0.63 -18.04
N SER A 482 13.12 0.51 -16.71
CA SER A 482 12.22 1.13 -15.76
C SER A 482 12.88 2.15 -14.85
N ARG A 483 14.13 2.50 -15.12
CA ARG A 483 14.96 3.37 -14.30
C ARG A 483 14.29 4.70 -13.96
N ASP A 484 13.65 4.76 -12.80
CA ASP A 484 13.00 5.95 -12.23
C ASP A 484 13.90 6.72 -11.25
N VAL A 485 15.17 6.31 -11.15
CA VAL A 485 16.14 6.95 -10.27
C VAL A 485 16.70 8.20 -10.92
N THR A 486 16.12 9.34 -10.58
CA THR A 486 16.71 10.65 -10.87
C THR A 486 17.55 11.10 -9.68
N GLY A 487 18.55 11.97 -9.93
CA GLY A 487 19.32 12.58 -8.84
C GLY A 487 18.44 13.32 -7.81
N LYS A 488 17.30 13.85 -8.27
CA LYS A 488 16.30 14.51 -7.41
C LYS A 488 15.61 13.52 -6.47
N ASN A 489 15.21 12.35 -6.97
CA ASN A 489 14.57 11.31 -6.16
C ASN A 489 15.51 10.76 -5.09
N LEU A 490 16.78 10.51 -5.46
CA LEU A 490 17.82 10.12 -4.53
C LEU A 490 18.07 11.17 -3.46
N PHE A 491 18.09 12.45 -3.84
CA PHE A 491 18.25 13.55 -2.88
C PHE A 491 17.10 13.59 -1.87
N VAL A 492 15.84 13.53 -2.32
CA VAL A 492 14.66 13.52 -1.43
C VAL A 492 14.69 12.32 -0.48
N PHE A 493 15.03 11.14 -1.00
CA PHE A 493 15.18 9.94 -0.19
C PHE A 493 16.28 10.09 0.88
N ALA A 494 17.48 10.51 0.47
CA ALA A 494 18.59 10.72 1.40
C ALA A 494 18.28 11.82 2.43
N ALA A 495 17.61 12.90 2.03
CA ALA A 495 17.20 13.98 2.92
C ALA A 495 16.17 13.49 3.96
N ALA A 496 15.20 12.68 3.56
CA ALA A 496 14.22 12.07 4.47
C ALA A 496 14.90 11.14 5.49
N TRP A 497 15.83 10.30 5.04
CA TRP A 497 16.64 9.45 5.92
C TRP A 497 17.47 10.26 6.90
N ALA A 498 18.18 11.28 6.40
CA ALA A 498 18.98 12.17 7.21
C ALA A 498 18.12 12.90 8.26
N ALA A 499 16.94 13.38 7.87
CA ALA A 499 16.01 14.04 8.79
C ALA A 499 15.60 13.11 9.95
N GLY A 500 15.29 11.82 9.67
CA GLY A 500 14.99 10.86 10.72
C GLY A 500 16.17 10.57 11.66
N ILE A 501 17.39 10.47 11.11
CA ILE A 501 18.61 10.30 11.91
C ILE A 501 18.90 11.54 12.76
N VAL A 502 18.79 12.73 12.18
CA VAL A 502 18.96 14.01 12.92
C VAL A 502 17.91 14.14 14.01
N TRP A 503 16.66 13.77 13.73
CA TRP A 503 15.58 13.73 14.72
C TRP A 503 15.92 12.85 15.92
N TYR A 504 16.48 11.65 15.69
CA TYR A 504 16.96 10.78 16.76
C TYR A 504 18.00 11.46 17.65
N PHE A 505 19.06 12.01 17.05
CA PHE A 505 20.14 12.65 17.82
C PHE A 505 19.68 13.90 18.55
N PHE A 506 18.78 14.68 17.95
CA PHE A 506 18.19 15.86 18.59
C PHE A 506 17.44 15.47 19.88
N TRP A 507 16.53 14.49 19.80
CA TRP A 507 15.77 14.07 20.98
C TRP A 507 16.63 13.34 21.99
N ARG A 508 17.61 12.58 21.56
CA ARG A 508 18.61 11.96 22.46
C ARG A 508 19.36 13.03 23.26
N ALA A 509 19.90 14.04 22.60
CA ALA A 509 20.61 15.14 23.26
C ALA A 509 19.69 15.93 24.21
N ARG A 510 18.43 16.16 23.81
CA ARG A 510 17.43 16.84 24.65
C ARG A 510 17.09 16.04 25.91
N SER A 511 16.93 14.73 25.79
CA SER A 511 16.66 13.83 26.93
C SER A 511 17.88 13.75 27.87
N ALA A 512 19.09 13.67 27.32
CA ALA A 512 20.33 13.68 28.12
C ALA A 512 20.47 14.94 28.95
N LYS A 513 20.10 16.12 28.42
CA LYS A 513 20.07 17.38 29.19
C LYS A 513 19.08 17.36 30.37
N GLN A 514 18.10 16.44 30.34
CA GLN A 514 17.13 16.22 31.43
C GLN A 514 17.56 15.07 32.37
N GLY A 515 18.79 14.58 32.25
CA GLY A 515 19.30 13.46 33.04
C GLY A 515 18.72 12.09 32.65
N ILE A 516 18.12 11.96 31.48
CA ILE A 516 17.45 10.73 31.04
C ILE A 516 18.27 10.03 29.97
N ASP A 517 18.71 8.81 30.27
CA ASP A 517 19.32 7.93 29.26
C ASP A 517 18.22 7.16 28.52
N ILE A 518 17.96 7.59 27.28
CA ILE A 518 16.97 6.92 26.42
C ILE A 518 17.45 5.56 25.87
N SER A 519 18.74 5.22 26.00
CA SER A 519 19.24 3.93 25.48
C SER A 519 18.58 2.74 26.17
N VAL A 520 18.23 2.87 27.44
CA VAL A 520 17.48 1.89 28.23
C VAL A 520 16.09 1.67 27.64
N THR A 521 15.47 2.70 27.11
CA THR A 521 14.14 2.66 26.49
C THR A 521 14.05 1.63 25.34
N PHE A 522 15.12 1.47 24.58
CA PHE A 522 15.18 0.57 23.42
C PHE A 522 15.62 -0.86 23.76
N GLY A 523 15.88 -1.16 25.03
CA GLY A 523 16.06 -2.53 25.54
C GLY A 523 14.76 -3.24 25.88
N GLU A 524 13.66 -2.48 26.05
CA GLU A 524 12.37 -2.97 26.53
C GLU A 524 11.22 -2.55 25.59
N LEU A 525 10.07 -3.21 25.76
CA LEU A 525 8.85 -2.78 25.08
C LEU A 525 8.17 -1.64 25.85
N PRO A 526 7.56 -0.65 25.17
CA PRO A 526 6.75 0.37 25.84
C PRO A 526 5.61 -0.29 26.64
N PRO A 527 5.25 0.22 27.82
CA PRO A 527 4.07 -0.24 28.54
C PRO A 527 2.80 0.13 27.78
N GLU A 528 1.81 -0.75 27.81
CA GLU A 528 0.45 -0.52 27.30
C GLU A 528 -0.54 -0.32 28.42
#